data_8e1ca40a7f536e94fcc735eeb92ccb37
#
_entry.id   8e1ca40a7f536e94fcc735eeb92ccb37
#
_cell.length_a   1.000
_cell.length_b   1.000
_cell.length_c   1.000
_cell.angle_alpha   90.00
_cell.angle_beta   90.00
_cell.angle_gamma   90.00
#
_symmetry.space_group_name_H-M   'P 1'
#
loop_
_entity.id
_entity.type
_entity.pdbx_description
1 polymer ?
#
loop_
_entity_poly.entity_id
_entity_poly.type
_entity_poly.pdbx_seq_one_letter_code
_entity_poly.pdbx_strand_id
1 'polypeptide(L)'
;MTEPMKSADILVGALAGQVLGPGLVVLPGQGNSLSIETDAGVVVIDASGPRHADGMIETLRQHTDAPVHAIVYSHGHHGYNASVDVWQRHNEGRGDPPIRLVAHENLVARYRRYRETDELQRRMSSVQFPSLDPIPLDILALGMTLHDPTETFGDHMTLVDGARRVELIWAPSEVDDALAVWLPDDGLLCGGAVTPGFSIPNIGTPLRTQRFTIRWAETLEKLDSLGATRLMTEFGPLVEGDAVSEQLTSAAEALRWLRDEVVRRMNAGMSEAEILADMTYPERLFDQPWMLPLYGAPDYIVRDLYREENGWWDRNPTTLHPAPPAAAAAAVRSVIADPAAVVARARELADAGDTQLALHVIDLLALGEGDEPELVEARSLKAELCRKRAREVDPFVSKSCYRSTASLLDRGHLSWTGLI
;
A
#
# COMPACT_ATOMS: atom_id res chain seq x y z
N MET A 1 1.75 -20.72 -19.97
CA MET A 1 2.57 -19.72 -19.27
C MET A 1 1.77 -18.43 -19.32
N THR A 2 1.16 -18.05 -18.21
CA THR A 2 0.50 -16.74 -18.05
C THR A 2 1.57 -15.65 -18.10
N GLU A 3 1.34 -14.55 -18.82
CA GLU A 3 2.25 -13.41 -18.78
C GLU A 3 2.50 -12.99 -17.33
N PRO A 4 3.74 -12.60 -16.96
CA PRO A 4 4.02 -12.11 -15.61
C PRO A 4 3.17 -10.87 -15.36
N MET A 5 2.48 -10.84 -14.22
CA MET A 5 1.61 -9.74 -13.80
C MET A 5 2.39 -8.43 -13.77
N LYS A 6 1.88 -7.42 -14.47
CA LYS A 6 2.49 -6.08 -14.45
C LYS A 6 2.14 -5.38 -13.14
N SER A 7 3.09 -4.66 -12.56
CA SER A 7 2.90 -3.93 -11.30
C SER A 7 1.74 -2.90 -11.31
N ALA A 8 1.22 -2.53 -12.47
CA ALA A 8 0.04 -1.67 -12.60
C ALA A 8 -1.28 -2.44 -12.41
N ASP A 9 -1.27 -3.76 -12.61
CA ASP A 9 -2.48 -4.59 -12.56
C ASP A 9 -2.81 -5.06 -11.13
N ILE A 10 -1.89 -4.86 -10.18
CA ILE A 10 -2.04 -5.32 -8.79
C ILE A 10 -3.07 -4.53 -7.96
N LEU A 11 -3.53 -3.39 -8.43
CA LEU A 11 -4.52 -2.54 -7.76
C LEU A 11 -5.94 -2.70 -8.32
N VAL A 12 -6.15 -3.66 -9.22
CA VAL A 12 -7.46 -4.00 -9.78
C VAL A 12 -7.96 -5.30 -9.17
N GLY A 13 -9.20 -5.32 -8.69
CA GLY A 13 -9.82 -6.53 -8.13
C GLY A 13 -9.92 -7.64 -9.17
N ALA A 14 -9.33 -8.80 -8.90
CA ALA A 14 -9.30 -9.93 -9.84
C ALA A 14 -10.67 -10.61 -10.04
N LEU A 15 -11.62 -10.38 -9.12
CA LEU A 15 -12.92 -11.04 -9.08
C LEU A 15 -14.07 -10.17 -9.59
N ALA A 16 -13.80 -8.97 -10.10
CA ALA A 16 -14.84 -8.02 -10.50
C ALA A 16 -15.92 -8.64 -11.42
N GLY A 17 -17.20 -8.51 -11.02
CA GLY A 17 -18.35 -9.06 -11.73
C GLY A 17 -18.62 -10.55 -11.49
N GLN A 18 -17.82 -11.25 -10.67
CA GLN A 18 -18.06 -12.67 -10.38
C GLN A 18 -19.15 -12.86 -9.31
N VAL A 19 -19.98 -13.88 -9.51
CA VAL A 19 -20.96 -14.36 -8.53
C VAL A 19 -20.31 -15.46 -7.70
N LEU A 20 -20.10 -15.19 -6.40
CA LEU A 20 -19.47 -16.15 -5.49
C LEU A 20 -20.48 -17.12 -4.85
N GLY A 21 -21.75 -16.89 -5.04
CA GLY A 21 -22.88 -17.69 -4.51
C GLY A 21 -24.18 -16.90 -4.57
N PRO A 22 -25.31 -17.50 -4.17
CA PRO A 22 -26.58 -16.80 -4.14
C PRO A 22 -26.50 -15.52 -3.32
N GLY A 23 -26.78 -14.36 -3.91
CA GLY A 23 -26.72 -13.05 -3.24
C GLY A 23 -25.32 -12.56 -2.89
N LEU A 24 -24.24 -13.15 -3.44
CA LEU A 24 -22.85 -12.73 -3.26
C LEU A 24 -22.24 -12.36 -4.61
N VAL A 25 -22.06 -11.07 -4.87
CA VAL A 25 -21.53 -10.57 -6.15
C VAL A 25 -20.34 -9.64 -5.90
N VAL A 26 -19.22 -9.90 -6.56
CA VAL A 26 -18.05 -9.01 -6.50
C VAL A 26 -18.28 -7.83 -7.43
N LEU A 27 -18.27 -6.63 -6.87
CA LEU A 27 -18.47 -5.39 -7.60
C LEU A 27 -17.12 -4.89 -8.17
N PRO A 28 -17.11 -4.19 -9.32
CA PRO A 28 -15.89 -3.68 -9.96
C PRO A 28 -15.37 -2.42 -9.25
N GLY A 29 -14.84 -2.58 -8.03
CA GLY A 29 -14.31 -1.51 -7.19
C GLY A 29 -12.79 -1.34 -7.27
N GLN A 30 -12.26 -0.51 -6.38
CA GLN A 30 -10.84 -0.50 -6.08
C GLN A 30 -10.56 -1.72 -5.20
N GLY A 31 -9.89 -2.72 -5.78
CA GLY A 31 -9.83 -4.05 -5.18
C GLY A 31 -11.13 -4.84 -5.32
N ASN A 32 -11.20 -5.98 -4.65
CA ASN A 32 -12.39 -6.84 -4.61
C ASN A 32 -13.39 -6.26 -3.60
N SER A 33 -14.48 -5.69 -4.08
CA SER A 33 -15.60 -5.22 -3.27
C SER A 33 -16.74 -6.24 -3.37
N LEU A 34 -17.39 -6.61 -2.27
CA LEU A 34 -18.46 -7.61 -2.25
C LEU A 34 -19.79 -6.97 -1.89
N SER A 35 -20.82 -7.27 -2.68
CA SER A 35 -22.22 -7.10 -2.28
C SER A 35 -22.74 -8.39 -1.66
N ILE A 36 -23.38 -8.26 -0.50
CA ILE A 36 -23.90 -9.35 0.32
C ILE A 36 -25.40 -9.11 0.52
N GLU A 37 -26.22 -9.90 -0.10
CA GLU A 37 -27.68 -9.84 0.09
C GLU A 37 -28.07 -10.54 1.39
N THR A 38 -28.85 -9.86 2.21
CA THR A 38 -29.32 -10.30 3.54
C THR A 38 -30.81 -9.98 3.73
N ASP A 39 -31.40 -10.47 4.80
CA ASP A 39 -32.82 -10.15 5.16
C ASP A 39 -33.00 -8.66 5.48
N ALA A 40 -31.95 -7.95 5.85
CA ALA A 40 -31.97 -6.51 6.13
C ALA A 40 -31.77 -5.63 4.87
N GLY A 41 -31.43 -6.23 3.74
CA GLY A 41 -31.00 -5.56 2.51
C GLY A 41 -29.57 -5.91 2.16
N VAL A 42 -28.96 -5.15 1.26
CA VAL A 42 -27.61 -5.40 0.77
C VAL A 42 -26.56 -4.73 1.68
N VAL A 43 -25.55 -5.49 2.10
CA VAL A 43 -24.32 -4.97 2.67
C VAL A 43 -23.27 -4.90 1.57
N VAL A 44 -22.60 -3.76 1.42
CA VAL A 44 -21.50 -3.55 0.47
C VAL A 44 -20.20 -3.36 1.24
N ILE A 45 -19.15 -4.09 0.87
CA ILE A 45 -17.80 -3.85 1.38
C ILE A 45 -17.14 -2.82 0.48
N ASP A 46 -16.85 -1.64 1.00
CA ASP A 46 -16.28 -0.46 0.36
C ASP A 46 -17.09 0.13 -0.80
N ALA A 47 -17.32 1.44 -0.73
CA ALA A 47 -18.02 2.22 -1.75
C ALA A 47 -17.16 2.55 -2.97
N SER A 48 -15.85 2.31 -2.89
CA SER A 48 -14.85 2.65 -3.88
C SER A 48 -14.74 4.16 -4.21
N GLY A 49 -14.01 4.50 -5.25
CA GLY A 49 -13.79 5.87 -5.71
C GLY A 49 -14.67 6.27 -6.89
N PRO A 50 -14.65 7.55 -7.29
CA PRO A 50 -15.58 8.13 -8.29
C PRO A 50 -15.57 7.43 -9.66
N ARG A 51 -14.48 6.76 -10.01
CA ARG A 51 -14.36 6.06 -11.30
C ARG A 51 -15.12 4.73 -11.33
N HIS A 52 -15.48 4.17 -10.17
CA HIS A 52 -16.03 2.84 -10.04
C HIS A 52 -17.49 2.83 -9.57
N ALA A 53 -17.93 3.84 -8.81
CA ALA A 53 -19.20 3.83 -8.10
C ALA A 53 -20.42 3.54 -9.01
N ASP A 54 -20.52 4.20 -10.16
CA ASP A 54 -21.64 4.00 -11.09
C ASP A 54 -21.64 2.56 -11.64
N GLY A 55 -20.48 2.03 -12.05
CA GLY A 55 -20.35 0.65 -12.54
C GLY A 55 -20.61 -0.39 -11.45
N MET A 56 -20.27 -0.09 -10.18
CA MET A 56 -20.60 -0.96 -9.06
C MET A 56 -22.11 -1.01 -8.82
N ILE A 57 -22.78 0.13 -8.83
CA ILE A 57 -24.23 0.23 -8.67
C ILE A 57 -24.94 -0.48 -9.84
N GLU A 58 -24.50 -0.23 -11.08
CA GLU A 58 -25.03 -0.91 -12.26
C GLU A 58 -24.89 -2.44 -12.13
N THR A 59 -23.71 -2.92 -11.74
CA THR A 59 -23.48 -4.36 -11.52
C THR A 59 -24.39 -4.90 -10.42
N LEU A 60 -24.50 -4.21 -9.27
CA LEU A 60 -25.39 -4.61 -8.19
C LEU A 60 -26.83 -4.75 -8.67
N ARG A 61 -27.33 -3.79 -9.44
CA ARG A 61 -28.73 -3.77 -9.90
C ARG A 61 -29.07 -4.79 -10.98
N GLN A 62 -28.06 -5.42 -11.58
CA GLN A 62 -28.30 -6.60 -12.44
C GLN A 62 -28.60 -7.86 -11.64
N HIS A 63 -28.33 -7.87 -10.32
CA HIS A 63 -28.50 -9.05 -9.47
C HIS A 63 -29.60 -8.91 -8.41
N THR A 64 -29.86 -7.71 -7.91
CA THR A 64 -30.87 -7.48 -6.87
C THR A 64 -31.49 -6.08 -6.92
N ASP A 65 -32.76 -5.98 -6.55
CA ASP A 65 -33.48 -4.72 -6.32
C ASP A 65 -33.53 -4.34 -4.83
N ALA A 66 -32.98 -5.15 -3.93
CA ALA A 66 -33.00 -4.89 -2.50
C ALA A 66 -32.25 -3.57 -2.16
N PRO A 67 -32.73 -2.79 -1.17
CA PRO A 67 -32.08 -1.55 -0.75
C PRO A 67 -30.67 -1.82 -0.22
N VAL A 68 -29.73 -0.88 -0.42
CA VAL A 68 -28.43 -0.95 0.24
C VAL A 68 -28.63 -0.57 1.70
N HIS A 69 -28.45 -1.54 2.59
CA HIS A 69 -28.62 -1.42 4.03
C HIS A 69 -27.41 -0.79 4.71
N ALA A 70 -26.20 -1.23 4.34
CA ALA A 70 -24.97 -0.75 4.93
C ALA A 70 -23.79 -0.76 3.92
N ILE A 71 -22.87 0.17 4.11
CA ILE A 71 -21.53 0.11 3.52
C ILE A 71 -20.55 -0.11 4.68
N VAL A 72 -19.77 -1.17 4.58
CA VAL A 72 -18.70 -1.52 5.53
C VAL A 72 -17.37 -1.05 4.97
N TYR A 73 -16.67 -0.23 5.70
CA TYR A 73 -15.33 0.24 5.32
C TYR A 73 -14.30 -0.81 5.75
N SER A 74 -13.73 -1.51 4.79
CA SER A 74 -12.68 -2.50 5.09
C SER A 74 -11.49 -1.87 5.81
N HIS A 75 -11.17 -0.63 5.45
CA HIS A 75 -10.16 0.21 6.08
C HIS A 75 -10.23 1.67 5.58
N GLY A 76 -9.45 2.56 6.18
CA GLY A 76 -9.53 4.00 5.95
C GLY A 76 -8.56 4.57 4.90
N HIS A 77 -8.04 3.79 3.95
CA HIS A 77 -7.22 4.36 2.89
C HIS A 77 -8.06 5.21 1.92
N HIS A 78 -7.42 6.25 1.35
CA HIS A 78 -8.04 7.06 0.30
C HIS A 78 -8.44 6.19 -0.90
N GLY A 79 -9.56 6.53 -1.52
CA GLY A 79 -10.07 5.87 -2.72
C GLY A 79 -11.06 4.73 -2.46
N TYR A 80 -11.03 4.09 -1.28
CA TYR A 80 -11.90 2.96 -0.97
C TYR A 80 -13.35 3.37 -0.67
N ASN A 81 -13.54 4.53 -0.05
CA ASN A 81 -14.86 5.01 0.35
C ASN A 81 -15.11 6.47 -0.02
N ALA A 82 -14.47 6.93 -1.11
CA ALA A 82 -14.58 8.32 -1.56
C ALA A 82 -15.91 8.64 -2.27
N SER A 83 -16.70 7.63 -2.64
CA SER A 83 -17.97 7.78 -3.39
C SER A 83 -19.23 7.38 -2.61
N VAL A 84 -19.15 7.39 -1.29
CA VAL A 84 -20.31 7.11 -0.43
C VAL A 84 -21.52 7.99 -0.77
N ASP A 85 -21.30 9.24 -1.12
CA ASP A 85 -22.36 10.17 -1.52
C ASP A 85 -23.09 9.75 -2.79
N VAL A 86 -22.45 9.05 -3.71
CA VAL A 86 -23.08 8.46 -4.91
C VAL A 86 -24.04 7.35 -4.50
N TRP A 87 -23.62 6.48 -3.61
CA TRP A 87 -24.45 5.41 -3.05
C TRP A 87 -25.64 5.94 -2.25
N GLN A 88 -25.42 6.97 -1.42
CA GLN A 88 -26.50 7.63 -0.66
C GLN A 88 -27.57 8.22 -1.61
N ARG A 89 -27.12 8.98 -2.64
CA ARG A 89 -28.04 9.52 -3.67
C ARG A 89 -28.78 8.44 -4.43
N HIS A 90 -28.13 7.29 -4.69
CA HIS A 90 -28.78 6.15 -5.35
C HIS A 90 -29.95 5.61 -4.51
N ASN A 91 -29.74 5.35 -3.19
CA ASN A 91 -30.83 4.93 -2.31
C ASN A 91 -31.93 5.99 -2.21
N GLU A 92 -31.56 7.26 -2.01
CA GLU A 92 -32.51 8.37 -1.94
C GLU A 92 -33.40 8.45 -3.20
N GLY A 93 -32.81 8.37 -4.39
CA GLY A 93 -33.52 8.40 -5.67
C GLY A 93 -34.47 7.24 -5.86
N ARG A 94 -34.30 6.13 -5.14
CA ARG A 94 -35.20 4.95 -5.12
C ARG A 94 -36.26 5.04 -4.01
N GLY A 95 -36.13 6.00 -3.08
CA GLY A 95 -36.98 6.07 -1.89
C GLY A 95 -36.59 5.04 -0.82
N ASP A 96 -35.38 4.46 -0.91
CA ASP A 96 -34.83 3.50 0.03
C ASP A 96 -34.33 4.22 1.30
N PRO A 97 -34.17 3.54 2.47
CA PRO A 97 -33.62 4.12 3.68
C PRO A 97 -32.20 4.63 3.52
N PRO A 98 -31.76 5.58 4.37
CA PRO A 98 -30.34 6.00 4.41
C PRO A 98 -29.41 4.82 4.69
N ILE A 99 -28.26 4.80 4.02
CA ILE A 99 -27.26 3.75 4.16
C ILE A 99 -26.51 3.94 5.49
N ARG A 100 -26.36 2.90 6.29
CA ARG A 100 -25.46 2.87 7.45
C ARG A 100 -24.02 2.79 6.96
N LEU A 101 -23.15 3.63 7.50
CA LEU A 101 -21.70 3.64 7.20
C LEU A 101 -20.97 3.07 8.41
N VAL A 102 -20.48 1.85 8.29
CA VAL A 102 -19.94 1.09 9.41
C VAL A 102 -18.43 0.90 9.26
N ALA A 103 -17.65 1.24 10.29
CA ALA A 103 -16.21 1.12 10.31
C ALA A 103 -15.67 0.72 11.68
N HIS A 104 -14.42 0.32 11.73
CA HIS A 104 -13.70 0.20 13.01
C HIS A 104 -13.49 1.59 13.63
N GLU A 105 -13.55 1.70 14.98
CA GLU A 105 -13.47 2.99 15.70
C GLU A 105 -12.15 3.76 15.44
N ASN A 106 -11.05 3.09 15.18
CA ASN A 106 -9.75 3.70 14.86
C ASN A 106 -9.78 4.52 13.56
N LEU A 107 -10.72 4.26 12.65
CA LEU A 107 -10.87 5.01 11.40
C LEU A 107 -11.12 6.49 11.64
N VAL A 108 -11.84 6.85 12.70
CA VAL A 108 -12.12 8.24 13.04
C VAL A 108 -10.83 9.01 13.33
N ALA A 109 -9.89 8.39 14.08
CA ALA A 109 -8.59 8.99 14.36
C ALA A 109 -7.73 9.11 13.08
N ARG A 110 -7.78 8.10 12.19
CA ARG A 110 -7.11 8.14 10.90
C ARG A 110 -7.63 9.26 10.02
N TYR A 111 -8.92 9.42 9.87
CA TYR A 111 -9.52 10.48 9.05
C TYR A 111 -9.21 11.88 9.60
N ARG A 112 -9.18 12.04 10.93
CA ARG A 112 -8.70 13.29 11.56
C ARG A 112 -7.27 13.60 11.12
N ARG A 113 -6.34 12.65 11.25
CA ARG A 113 -4.94 12.80 10.83
C ARG A 113 -4.82 13.08 9.33
N TYR A 114 -5.62 12.46 8.48
CA TYR A 114 -5.60 12.74 7.04
C TYR A 114 -6.04 14.17 6.72
N ARG A 115 -7.06 14.69 7.41
CA ARG A 115 -7.47 16.11 7.27
C ARG A 115 -6.38 17.07 7.75
N GLU A 116 -5.70 16.74 8.84
CA GLU A 116 -4.57 17.54 9.36
C GLU A 116 -3.37 17.55 8.41
N THR A 117 -3.15 16.49 7.66
CA THR A 117 -2.01 16.28 6.77
C THR A 117 -2.39 16.24 5.29
N ASP A 118 -3.51 16.85 4.89
CA ASP A 118 -4.09 16.73 3.56
C ASP A 118 -3.08 17.03 2.44
N GLU A 119 -2.36 18.15 2.53
CA GLU A 119 -1.33 18.51 1.55
C GLU A 119 -0.18 17.48 1.49
N LEU A 120 0.25 16.94 2.63
CA LEU A 120 1.23 15.87 2.66
C LEU A 120 0.70 14.59 1.99
N GLN A 121 -0.57 14.21 2.26
CA GLN A 121 -1.20 13.04 1.63
C GLN A 121 -1.26 13.19 0.11
N ARG A 122 -1.60 14.38 -0.40
CA ARG A 122 -1.61 14.68 -1.84
C ARG A 122 -0.23 14.55 -2.46
N ARG A 123 0.82 15.11 -1.82
CA ARG A 123 2.21 14.99 -2.28
C ARG A 123 2.66 13.53 -2.29
N MET A 124 2.40 12.78 -1.23
CA MET A 124 2.73 11.36 -1.15
C MET A 124 2.00 10.56 -2.24
N SER A 125 0.73 10.83 -2.48
CA SER A 125 -0.05 10.17 -3.53
C SER A 125 0.50 10.49 -4.92
N SER A 126 0.90 11.72 -5.22
CA SER A 126 1.49 12.08 -6.51
C SER A 126 2.86 11.44 -6.75
N VAL A 127 3.65 11.19 -5.69
CA VAL A 127 4.92 10.46 -5.78
C VAL A 127 4.69 8.96 -5.96
N GLN A 128 3.74 8.40 -5.23
CA GLN A 128 3.46 6.96 -5.23
C GLN A 128 2.72 6.51 -6.49
N PHE A 129 1.85 7.36 -7.03
CA PHE A 129 1.05 7.08 -8.22
C PHE A 129 1.35 8.10 -9.32
N PRO A 130 2.61 8.16 -9.83
CA PRO A 130 2.95 9.07 -10.91
C PRO A 130 2.13 8.70 -12.14
N SER A 131 1.18 9.54 -12.49
CA SER A 131 0.43 9.42 -13.73
C SER A 131 1.37 9.63 -14.92
N LEU A 132 1.26 8.80 -15.95
CA LEU A 132 1.90 9.06 -17.24
C LEU A 132 1.26 10.29 -17.92
N ASP A 133 -0.04 10.50 -17.64
CA ASP A 133 -0.78 11.74 -17.90
C ASP A 133 -1.17 12.34 -16.55
N PRO A 134 -1.01 13.64 -16.33
CA PRO A 134 -1.38 14.26 -15.07
C PRO A 134 -2.86 13.97 -14.78
N ILE A 135 -3.15 13.30 -13.68
CA ILE A 135 -4.53 13.19 -13.18
C ILE A 135 -4.94 14.62 -12.85
N PRO A 136 -6.03 15.16 -13.45
CA PRO A 136 -6.53 16.46 -13.06
C PRO A 136 -6.68 16.55 -11.54
N LEU A 137 -6.24 17.67 -10.94
CA LEU A 137 -6.21 17.84 -9.47
C LEU A 137 -7.60 17.68 -8.83
N ASP A 138 -8.65 18.04 -9.56
CA ASP A 138 -10.05 17.83 -9.15
C ASP A 138 -10.42 16.34 -9.05
N ILE A 139 -9.97 15.53 -10.01
CA ILE A 139 -10.18 14.05 -9.95
C ILE A 139 -9.38 13.42 -8.82
N LEU A 140 -8.14 13.86 -8.61
CA LEU A 140 -7.35 13.40 -7.47
C LEU A 140 -8.00 13.80 -6.15
N ALA A 141 -8.49 15.03 -6.05
CA ALA A 141 -9.20 15.54 -4.88
C ALA A 141 -10.48 14.73 -4.58
N LEU A 142 -11.25 14.37 -5.59
CA LEU A 142 -12.43 13.53 -5.43
C LEU A 142 -12.08 12.14 -4.89
N GLY A 143 -11.00 11.52 -5.38
CA GLY A 143 -10.52 10.25 -4.86
C GLY A 143 -10.00 10.30 -3.42
N MET A 144 -9.72 11.50 -2.89
CA MET A 144 -9.28 11.73 -1.52
C MET A 144 -10.41 12.21 -0.58
N THR A 145 -11.64 12.27 -1.05
CA THR A 145 -12.80 12.62 -0.22
C THR A 145 -12.98 11.60 0.91
N LEU A 146 -13.23 12.10 2.12
CA LEU A 146 -13.42 11.29 3.33
C LEU A 146 -14.86 11.46 3.84
N HIS A 147 -15.58 10.36 3.93
CA HIS A 147 -16.92 10.29 4.53
C HIS A 147 -16.83 9.62 5.89
N ASP A 148 -17.15 10.35 6.97
CA ASP A 148 -17.10 9.79 8.30
C ASP A 148 -18.14 8.66 8.45
N PRO A 149 -17.82 7.57 9.19
CA PRO A 149 -18.78 6.51 9.45
C PRO A 149 -19.92 7.03 10.34
N THR A 150 -21.14 6.49 10.16
CA THR A 150 -22.28 6.77 11.01
C THR A 150 -22.33 5.86 12.24
N GLU A 151 -21.59 4.75 12.18
CA GLU A 151 -21.50 3.74 13.23
C GLU A 151 -20.09 3.14 13.29
N THR A 152 -19.60 2.92 14.50
CA THR A 152 -18.29 2.30 14.71
C THR A 152 -18.38 1.17 15.72
N PHE A 153 -17.39 0.24 15.64
CA PHE A 153 -17.26 -0.87 16.57
C PHE A 153 -15.79 -1.06 17.00
N GLY A 154 -15.57 -1.82 18.07
CA GLY A 154 -14.26 -2.21 18.55
C GLY A 154 -13.81 -3.56 17.99
N ASP A 155 -13.70 -4.58 18.84
CA ASP A 155 -13.10 -5.88 18.44
C ASP A 155 -13.95 -6.70 17.47
N HIS A 156 -15.28 -6.68 17.65
CA HIS A 156 -16.23 -7.51 16.89
C HIS A 156 -17.62 -6.88 16.88
N MET A 157 -18.34 -7.07 15.75
CA MET A 157 -19.74 -6.68 15.59
C MET A 157 -20.46 -7.67 14.71
N THR A 158 -21.62 -8.16 15.16
CA THR A 158 -22.60 -8.81 14.29
C THR A 158 -23.44 -7.73 13.63
N LEU A 159 -23.17 -7.44 12.35
CA LEU A 159 -23.85 -6.39 11.59
C LEU A 159 -25.27 -6.81 11.18
N VAL A 160 -25.42 -8.07 10.76
CA VAL A 160 -26.68 -8.72 10.43
C VAL A 160 -26.73 -10.10 11.10
N ASP A 161 -27.80 -10.35 11.84
CA ASP A 161 -28.11 -11.64 12.47
C ASP A 161 -29.44 -12.17 11.89
N GLY A 162 -29.37 -12.79 10.72
CA GLY A 162 -30.50 -13.29 9.96
C GLY A 162 -30.20 -14.63 9.31
N ALA A 163 -30.89 -14.94 8.23
CA ALA A 163 -30.63 -16.17 7.45
C ALA A 163 -29.21 -16.23 6.92
N ARG A 164 -28.58 -15.07 6.67
CA ARG A 164 -27.15 -14.92 6.42
C ARG A 164 -26.60 -13.97 7.48
N ARG A 165 -25.66 -14.46 8.30
CA ARG A 165 -24.94 -13.64 9.29
C ARG A 165 -23.79 -12.90 8.63
N VAL A 166 -23.63 -11.63 9.02
CA VAL A 166 -22.49 -10.79 8.60
C VAL A 166 -21.77 -10.31 9.86
N GLU A 167 -20.58 -10.80 10.05
CA GLU A 167 -19.74 -10.49 11.21
C GLU A 167 -18.55 -9.62 10.77
N LEU A 168 -18.32 -8.54 11.50
CA LEU A 168 -17.18 -7.64 11.33
C LEU A 168 -16.17 -7.92 12.44
N ILE A 169 -14.94 -8.16 12.07
CA ILE A 169 -13.86 -8.54 12.99
C ILE A 169 -12.73 -7.53 12.86
N TRP A 170 -12.35 -6.88 13.95
CA TRP A 170 -11.15 -6.06 13.95
C TRP A 170 -9.93 -6.92 13.57
N ALA A 171 -9.23 -6.47 12.54
CA ALA A 171 -8.14 -7.20 11.90
C ALA A 171 -6.96 -6.27 11.60
N PRO A 172 -6.28 -5.75 12.66
CA PRO A 172 -5.18 -4.80 12.52
C PRO A 172 -4.03 -5.44 11.72
N SER A 173 -3.65 -4.79 10.63
CA SER A 173 -2.70 -5.32 9.66
C SER A 173 -1.92 -4.18 9.01
N GLU A 174 -2.17 -3.90 7.74
CA GLU A 174 -1.63 -2.75 7.03
C GLU A 174 -1.95 -1.44 7.76
N VAL A 175 -3.11 -1.38 8.36
CA VAL A 175 -3.58 -0.25 9.18
C VAL A 175 -4.30 -0.76 10.43
N ASP A 176 -4.36 0.09 11.44
CA ASP A 176 -4.96 -0.25 12.75
C ASP A 176 -6.49 -0.19 12.76
N ASP A 177 -7.09 0.36 11.73
CA ASP A 177 -8.53 0.43 11.49
C ASP A 177 -9.04 -0.62 10.50
N ALA A 178 -8.18 -1.52 10.02
CA ALA A 178 -8.59 -2.59 9.13
C ALA A 178 -9.52 -3.58 9.84
N LEU A 179 -10.47 -4.11 9.07
CA LEU A 179 -11.37 -5.16 9.50
C LEU A 179 -11.47 -6.26 8.43
N ALA A 180 -11.86 -7.44 8.87
CA ALA A 180 -12.29 -8.53 8.00
C ALA A 180 -13.80 -8.72 8.13
N VAL A 181 -14.46 -9.14 7.04
CA VAL A 181 -15.87 -9.50 7.03
C VAL A 181 -15.98 -11.02 6.95
N TRP A 182 -16.65 -11.62 7.93
CA TRP A 182 -16.84 -13.06 8.03
C TRP A 182 -18.30 -13.43 7.78
N LEU A 183 -18.53 -14.34 6.85
CA LEU A 183 -19.83 -14.91 6.50
C LEU A 183 -19.83 -16.40 6.89
N PRO A 184 -20.15 -16.74 8.15
CA PRO A 184 -20.03 -18.11 8.64
C PRO A 184 -20.95 -19.09 7.89
N ASP A 185 -22.12 -18.64 7.47
CA ASP A 185 -23.10 -19.48 6.75
C ASP A 185 -22.65 -19.82 5.32
N ASP A 186 -21.75 -19.01 4.74
CA ASP A 186 -21.14 -19.20 3.42
C ASP A 186 -19.71 -19.76 3.49
N GLY A 187 -19.13 -19.88 4.69
CA GLY A 187 -17.72 -20.22 4.89
C GLY A 187 -16.74 -19.24 4.23
N LEU A 188 -17.20 -17.99 3.99
CA LEU A 188 -16.44 -16.99 3.24
C LEU A 188 -15.88 -15.91 4.16
N LEU A 189 -14.57 -15.76 4.14
CA LEU A 189 -13.82 -14.66 4.76
C LEU A 189 -13.42 -13.63 3.70
N CYS A 190 -13.82 -12.37 3.89
CA CYS A 190 -13.32 -11.24 3.10
C CYS A 190 -12.22 -10.55 3.92
N GLY A 191 -10.96 -10.79 3.54
CA GLY A 191 -9.82 -10.36 4.34
C GLY A 191 -9.40 -8.89 4.14
N GLY A 192 -9.85 -8.24 3.05
CA GLY A 192 -9.50 -6.85 2.75
C GLY A 192 -7.99 -6.61 2.83
N ALA A 193 -7.59 -5.49 3.43
CA ALA A 193 -6.18 -5.09 3.58
C ALA A 193 -5.31 -6.09 4.37
N VAL A 194 -5.91 -7.04 5.10
CA VAL A 194 -5.17 -8.09 5.83
C VAL A 194 -4.55 -9.10 4.86
N THR A 195 -5.22 -9.35 3.74
CA THR A 195 -4.82 -10.32 2.73
C THR A 195 -4.71 -9.64 1.36
N PRO A 196 -3.56 -9.03 1.04
CA PRO A 196 -3.39 -8.25 -0.19
C PRO A 196 -3.63 -9.04 -1.48
N GLY A 197 -3.45 -10.35 -1.44
CA GLY A 197 -3.66 -11.26 -2.57
C GLY A 197 -2.35 -11.68 -3.22
N PHE A 198 -1.81 -10.90 -4.12
CA PHE A 198 -0.59 -11.28 -4.85
C PHE A 198 0.71 -10.81 -4.20
N SER A 199 0.66 -9.80 -3.34
CA SER A 199 1.85 -9.17 -2.78
C SER A 199 2.07 -9.58 -1.33
N ILE A 200 3.35 -9.67 -0.96
CA ILE A 200 3.76 -9.72 0.45
C ILE A 200 3.06 -8.60 1.25
N PRO A 201 2.72 -8.84 2.54
CA PRO A 201 2.17 -7.81 3.42
C PRO A 201 2.90 -6.47 3.31
N ASN A 202 2.13 -5.40 3.13
CA ASN A 202 2.63 -4.06 2.86
C ASN A 202 3.11 -3.39 4.17
N ILE A 203 4.31 -3.76 4.64
CA ILE A 203 4.97 -3.26 5.85
C ILE A 203 6.26 -2.55 5.44
N GLY A 204 6.60 -1.44 6.11
CA GLY A 204 7.82 -0.68 5.88
C GLY A 204 7.90 0.02 4.53
N THR A 205 6.82 0.03 3.79
CA THR A 205 6.74 0.65 2.48
C THR A 205 7.06 2.14 2.56
N PRO A 206 7.90 2.68 1.66
CA PRO A 206 8.17 4.11 1.60
C PRO A 206 6.90 4.95 1.59
N LEU A 207 6.93 6.12 2.21
CA LEU A 207 5.81 7.07 2.28
C LEU A 207 4.63 6.60 3.17
N ARG A 208 4.85 5.58 4.00
CA ARG A 208 3.82 5.09 4.93
C ARG A 208 4.31 5.20 6.38
N THR A 209 3.34 5.32 7.28
CA THR A 209 3.60 5.22 8.72
C THR A 209 4.06 3.81 9.06
N GLN A 210 4.79 3.66 10.17
CA GLN A 210 5.22 2.36 10.67
C GLN A 210 4.04 1.41 10.85
N ARG A 211 4.28 0.14 10.54
CA ARG A 211 3.35 -0.98 10.68
C ARG A 211 3.99 -2.07 11.52
N PHE A 212 3.18 -2.86 12.20
CA PHE A 212 3.70 -3.81 13.20
C PHE A 212 3.62 -5.23 12.66
N THR A 213 4.78 -5.79 12.32
CA THR A 213 4.92 -7.09 11.66
C THR A 213 4.29 -8.22 12.46
N ILE A 214 4.55 -8.29 13.78
CA ILE A 214 4.02 -9.37 14.63
C ILE A 214 2.52 -9.24 14.81
N ARG A 215 2.00 -8.01 14.99
CA ARG A 215 0.55 -7.79 15.08
C ARG A 215 -0.19 -8.28 13.83
N TRP A 216 0.40 -8.09 12.64
CA TRP A 216 -0.20 -8.60 11.41
C TRP A 216 -0.15 -10.15 11.36
N ALA A 217 0.96 -10.77 11.77
CA ALA A 217 1.04 -12.22 11.87
C ALA A 217 -0.04 -12.80 12.81
N GLU A 218 -0.21 -12.20 14.00
CA GLU A 218 -1.26 -12.57 14.98
C GLU A 218 -2.67 -12.42 14.40
N THR A 219 -2.89 -11.36 13.60
CA THR A 219 -4.17 -11.15 12.91
C THR A 219 -4.44 -12.26 11.90
N LEU A 220 -3.46 -12.65 11.10
CA LEU A 220 -3.60 -13.76 10.14
C LEU A 220 -3.93 -15.08 10.85
N GLU A 221 -3.24 -15.38 11.95
CA GLU A 221 -3.49 -16.56 12.77
C GLU A 221 -4.90 -16.55 13.40
N LYS A 222 -5.34 -15.38 13.89
CA LYS A 222 -6.72 -15.17 14.38
C LYS A 222 -7.75 -15.49 13.29
N LEU A 223 -7.53 -14.98 12.07
CA LEU A 223 -8.45 -15.19 10.96
C LEU A 223 -8.45 -16.66 10.49
N ASP A 224 -7.31 -17.34 10.51
CA ASP A 224 -7.23 -18.77 10.21
C ASP A 224 -8.07 -19.61 11.20
N SER A 225 -8.10 -19.23 12.48
CA SER A 225 -8.88 -19.91 13.52
C SER A 225 -10.40 -19.88 13.30
N LEU A 226 -10.90 -19.05 12.37
CA LEU A 226 -12.33 -19.02 11.98
C LEU A 226 -12.73 -20.26 11.16
N GLY A 227 -11.76 -20.98 10.59
CA GLY A 227 -12.01 -22.17 9.77
C GLY A 227 -12.69 -21.84 8.43
N ALA A 228 -12.38 -20.67 7.84
CA ALA A 228 -12.91 -20.28 6.54
C ALA A 228 -12.50 -21.29 5.47
N THR A 229 -13.46 -21.67 4.62
CA THR A 229 -13.22 -22.55 3.46
C THR A 229 -13.03 -21.78 2.17
N ARG A 230 -13.30 -20.46 2.20
CA ARG A 230 -13.16 -19.53 1.08
C ARG A 230 -12.60 -18.21 1.60
N LEU A 231 -11.63 -17.65 0.88
CA LEU A 231 -11.04 -16.36 1.20
C LEU A 231 -11.08 -15.45 -0.01
N MET A 232 -11.77 -14.33 0.12
CA MET A 232 -11.67 -13.22 -0.82
C MET A 232 -10.58 -12.27 -0.35
N THR A 233 -9.50 -12.21 -1.10
CA THR A 233 -8.38 -11.30 -0.85
C THR A 233 -8.68 -9.90 -1.43
N GLU A 234 -7.87 -8.89 -1.09
CA GLU A 234 -8.10 -7.51 -1.54
C GLU A 234 -8.00 -7.38 -3.07
N PHE A 235 -6.99 -7.96 -3.70
CA PHE A 235 -6.74 -7.83 -5.15
C PHE A 235 -6.65 -9.16 -5.89
N GLY A 236 -6.41 -10.26 -5.18
CA GLY A 236 -6.16 -11.57 -5.79
C GLY A 236 -7.42 -12.34 -6.16
N PRO A 237 -7.25 -13.56 -6.69
CA PRO A 237 -8.35 -14.48 -6.95
C PRO A 237 -9.00 -14.97 -5.65
N LEU A 238 -10.17 -15.63 -5.79
CA LEU A 238 -10.78 -16.38 -4.70
C LEU A 238 -9.88 -17.57 -4.34
N VAL A 239 -9.60 -17.75 -3.06
CA VAL A 239 -8.88 -18.90 -2.53
C VAL A 239 -9.87 -19.84 -1.88
N GLU A 240 -9.74 -21.15 -2.12
CA GLU A 240 -10.71 -22.15 -1.67
C GLU A 240 -10.03 -23.38 -1.05
N GLY A 241 -10.75 -24.04 -0.14
CA GLY A 241 -10.30 -25.27 0.52
C GLY A 241 -9.08 -25.06 1.43
N ASP A 242 -8.19 -26.04 1.47
CA ASP A 242 -7.01 -26.03 2.34
C ASP A 242 -6.03 -24.88 2.04
N ALA A 243 -6.06 -24.35 0.82
CA ALA A 243 -5.23 -23.21 0.42
C ALA A 243 -5.54 -21.92 1.21
N VAL A 244 -6.73 -21.80 1.81
CA VAL A 244 -7.09 -20.67 2.70
C VAL A 244 -6.18 -20.67 3.93
N SER A 245 -6.15 -21.77 4.67
CA SER A 245 -5.30 -21.92 5.85
C SER A 245 -3.81 -21.86 5.48
N GLU A 246 -3.42 -22.49 4.36
CA GLU A 246 -2.04 -22.43 3.87
C GLU A 246 -1.59 -20.99 3.62
N GLN A 247 -2.39 -20.16 2.95
CA GLN A 247 -2.05 -18.76 2.67
C GLN A 247 -1.93 -17.94 3.96
N LEU A 248 -2.89 -18.07 4.88
CA LEU A 248 -2.91 -17.30 6.13
C LEU A 248 -1.75 -17.68 7.04
N THR A 249 -1.53 -18.97 7.24
CA THR A 249 -0.50 -19.46 8.18
C THR A 249 0.91 -19.30 7.64
N SER A 250 1.15 -19.55 6.34
CA SER A 250 2.48 -19.35 5.75
C SER A 250 2.89 -17.87 5.69
N ALA A 251 1.93 -16.96 5.42
CA ALA A 251 2.20 -15.53 5.50
C ALA A 251 2.54 -15.09 6.93
N ALA A 252 1.83 -15.59 7.94
CA ALA A 252 2.14 -15.34 9.34
C ALA A 252 3.52 -15.90 9.73
N GLU A 253 3.86 -17.11 9.29
CA GLU A 253 5.17 -17.73 9.51
C GLU A 253 6.29 -16.88 8.88
N ALA A 254 6.10 -16.40 7.66
CA ALA A 254 7.07 -15.53 6.98
C ALA A 254 7.34 -14.23 7.75
N LEU A 255 6.29 -13.59 8.27
CA LEU A 255 6.42 -12.38 9.09
C LEU A 255 7.16 -12.65 10.40
N ARG A 256 6.86 -13.75 11.09
CA ARG A 256 7.57 -14.18 12.31
C ARG A 256 9.04 -14.50 12.02
N TRP A 257 9.31 -15.21 10.94
CA TRP A 257 10.66 -15.52 10.50
C TRP A 257 11.48 -14.24 10.24
N LEU A 258 10.90 -13.24 9.55
CA LEU A 258 11.56 -11.94 9.34
C LEU A 258 11.91 -11.27 10.68
N ARG A 259 10.98 -11.26 11.63
CA ARG A 259 11.21 -10.70 12.96
C ARG A 259 12.37 -11.40 13.67
N ASP A 260 12.37 -12.72 13.70
CA ASP A 260 13.39 -13.53 14.37
C ASP A 260 14.77 -13.29 13.76
N GLU A 261 14.86 -13.27 12.42
CA GLU A 261 16.12 -13.09 11.71
C GLU A 261 16.68 -11.67 11.84
N VAL A 262 15.82 -10.65 11.82
CA VAL A 262 16.25 -9.25 12.05
C VAL A 262 16.73 -9.08 13.49
N VAL A 263 15.97 -9.54 14.48
CA VAL A 263 16.35 -9.42 15.90
C VAL A 263 17.63 -10.18 16.20
N ARG A 264 17.81 -11.36 15.64
CA ARG A 264 19.06 -12.13 15.81
C ARG A 264 20.28 -11.34 15.35
N ARG A 265 20.19 -10.68 14.19
CA ARG A 265 21.27 -9.85 13.63
C ARG A 265 21.48 -8.56 14.41
N MET A 266 20.40 -7.92 14.85
CA MET A 266 20.50 -6.74 15.71
C MET A 266 21.19 -7.06 17.03
N ASN A 267 20.90 -8.21 17.64
CA ASN A 267 21.57 -8.68 18.85
C ASN A 267 23.05 -9.00 18.61
N ALA A 268 23.45 -9.31 17.38
CA ALA A 268 24.86 -9.42 16.96
C ALA A 268 25.52 -8.06 16.68
N GLY A 269 24.79 -6.94 16.83
CA GLY A 269 25.30 -5.59 16.65
C GLY A 269 25.22 -5.04 15.21
N MET A 270 24.66 -5.79 14.27
CA MET A 270 24.59 -5.38 12.87
C MET A 270 23.71 -4.13 12.69
N SER A 271 24.12 -3.24 11.82
CA SER A 271 23.35 -2.09 11.33
C SER A 271 22.28 -2.52 10.32
N GLU A 272 21.32 -1.64 10.03
CA GLU A 272 20.31 -1.89 8.99
C GLU A 272 20.93 -2.29 7.65
N ALA A 273 21.94 -1.57 7.20
CA ALA A 273 22.61 -1.84 5.92
C ALA A 273 23.30 -3.21 5.90
N GLU A 274 23.96 -3.59 7.01
CA GLU A 274 24.58 -4.91 7.14
C GLU A 274 23.55 -6.02 7.17
N ILE A 275 22.41 -5.84 7.86
CA ILE A 275 21.32 -6.80 7.89
C ILE A 275 20.76 -7.01 6.48
N LEU A 276 20.45 -5.92 5.77
CA LEU A 276 19.90 -6.00 4.41
C LEU A 276 20.85 -6.72 3.44
N ALA A 277 22.17 -6.54 3.61
CA ALA A 277 23.17 -7.22 2.78
C ALA A 277 23.35 -8.71 3.12
N ASP A 278 23.05 -9.11 4.38
CA ASP A 278 23.24 -10.47 4.88
C ASP A 278 21.96 -11.33 4.80
N MET A 279 20.78 -10.71 4.57
CA MET A 279 19.51 -11.44 4.53
C MET A 279 19.44 -12.35 3.30
N THR A 280 19.02 -13.59 3.56
CA THR A 280 18.66 -14.57 2.51
C THR A 280 17.28 -15.12 2.84
N TYR A 281 16.34 -14.97 1.94
CA TYR A 281 14.93 -15.30 2.16
C TYR A 281 14.66 -16.76 1.76
N PRO A 282 14.08 -17.61 2.63
CA PRO A 282 13.73 -19.00 2.30
C PRO A 282 12.66 -19.06 1.21
N GLU A 283 12.93 -19.78 0.12
CA GLU A 283 12.00 -19.96 -1.01
C GLU A 283 10.63 -20.46 -0.56
N ARG A 284 10.61 -21.44 0.40
CA ARG A 284 9.35 -21.99 0.92
C ARG A 284 8.39 -20.95 1.52
N LEU A 285 8.90 -19.79 1.98
CA LEU A 285 8.10 -18.70 2.58
C LEU A 285 7.90 -17.53 1.63
N PHE A 286 8.89 -17.23 0.79
CA PHE A 286 8.90 -15.99 -0.01
C PHE A 286 8.67 -16.22 -1.51
N ASP A 287 8.77 -17.46 -2.00
CA ASP A 287 8.44 -17.82 -3.39
C ASP A 287 7.01 -18.41 -3.48
N GLN A 288 6.06 -17.73 -2.81
CA GLN A 288 4.64 -18.08 -2.83
C GLN A 288 3.86 -17.06 -3.65
N PRO A 289 2.76 -17.46 -4.34
CA PRO A 289 1.97 -16.56 -5.17
C PRO A 289 1.42 -15.33 -4.45
N TRP A 290 1.24 -15.41 -3.15
CA TRP A 290 0.75 -14.32 -2.29
C TRP A 290 1.85 -13.54 -1.57
N MET A 291 3.13 -13.88 -1.80
CA MET A 291 4.31 -13.26 -1.17
C MET A 291 5.22 -12.56 -2.19
N LEU A 292 4.73 -12.29 -3.40
CA LEU A 292 5.54 -11.64 -4.43
C LEU A 292 5.89 -10.21 -4.05
N PRO A 293 7.10 -9.72 -4.35
CA PRO A 293 7.53 -8.36 -4.04
C PRO A 293 6.98 -7.35 -5.07
N LEU A 294 5.64 -7.32 -5.25
CA LEU A 294 4.98 -6.50 -6.27
C LEU A 294 4.63 -5.10 -5.77
N TYR A 295 4.12 -4.99 -4.55
CA TYR A 295 3.80 -3.72 -3.90
C TYR A 295 4.67 -3.50 -2.66
N GLY A 296 4.61 -4.40 -1.69
CA GLY A 296 5.56 -4.55 -0.61
C GLY A 296 6.83 -5.27 -1.06
N ALA A 297 7.81 -5.37 -0.16
CA ALA A 297 9.03 -6.14 -0.37
C ALA A 297 9.60 -6.61 0.98
N PRO A 298 10.30 -7.76 1.03
CA PRO A 298 10.89 -8.25 2.28
C PRO A 298 11.88 -7.27 2.91
N ASP A 299 12.67 -6.57 2.10
CA ASP A 299 13.64 -5.57 2.56
C ASP A 299 12.96 -4.34 3.20
N TYR A 300 11.75 -3.99 2.79
CA TYR A 300 10.97 -2.95 3.46
C TYR A 300 10.59 -3.39 4.88
N ILE A 301 10.16 -4.65 5.04
CA ILE A 301 9.81 -5.23 6.34
C ILE A 301 11.03 -5.28 7.26
N VAL A 302 12.19 -5.66 6.74
CA VAL A 302 13.48 -5.62 7.47
C VAL A 302 13.77 -4.22 8.02
N ARG A 303 13.58 -3.17 7.21
CA ARG A 303 13.78 -1.77 7.63
C ARG A 303 12.80 -1.35 8.71
N ASP A 304 11.53 -1.74 8.58
CA ASP A 304 10.50 -1.39 9.56
C ASP A 304 10.73 -2.08 10.91
N LEU A 305 11.08 -3.37 10.88
CA LEU A 305 11.50 -4.15 12.06
C LEU A 305 12.75 -3.57 12.74
N TYR A 306 13.76 -3.19 11.94
CA TYR A 306 14.95 -2.54 12.48
C TYR A 306 14.60 -1.23 13.18
N ARG A 307 13.76 -0.40 12.53
CA ARG A 307 13.31 0.88 13.08
C ARG A 307 12.45 0.73 14.32
N GLU A 308 11.62 -0.31 14.42
CA GLU A 308 10.78 -0.60 15.58
C GLU A 308 11.62 -0.73 16.85
N GLU A 309 12.81 -1.34 16.78
CA GLU A 309 13.68 -1.59 17.92
C GLU A 309 14.81 -0.55 18.08
N ASN A 310 15.39 -0.09 16.96
CA ASN A 310 16.53 0.85 16.97
C ASN A 310 16.11 2.33 16.98
N GLY A 311 14.85 2.64 16.60
CA GLY A 311 14.45 4.00 16.28
C GLY A 311 14.97 4.44 14.91
N TRP A 312 14.99 5.76 14.69
CA TRP A 312 15.26 6.36 13.37
C TRP A 312 16.76 6.54 13.04
N TRP A 313 17.67 6.46 14.02
CA TRP A 313 19.07 6.76 13.79
C TRP A 313 19.80 5.60 13.10
N ASP A 314 20.51 5.90 12.03
CA ASP A 314 21.29 4.97 11.20
C ASP A 314 22.67 4.60 11.80
N ARG A 315 22.96 5.04 13.04
CA ARG A 315 24.24 4.90 13.77
C ARG A 315 25.40 5.67 13.17
N ASN A 316 25.19 6.52 12.15
CA ASN A 316 26.20 7.43 11.66
C ASN A 316 26.13 8.76 12.43
N PRO A 317 27.17 9.18 13.15
CA PRO A 317 27.15 10.45 13.90
C PRO A 317 26.83 11.69 13.04
N THR A 318 27.12 11.66 11.75
CA THR A 318 26.83 12.76 10.81
C THR A 318 25.33 13.01 10.67
N THR A 319 24.50 11.96 10.76
CA THR A 319 23.04 12.05 10.59
C THR A 319 22.31 12.36 11.89
N LEU A 320 22.97 12.30 13.05
CA LEU A 320 22.35 12.55 14.35
C LEU A 320 21.87 14.01 14.50
N HIS A 321 22.72 14.96 14.07
CA HIS A 321 22.40 16.39 13.99
C HIS A 321 22.92 16.95 12.65
N PRO A 322 22.26 16.65 11.53
CA PRO A 322 22.77 16.98 10.21
C PRO A 322 22.80 18.50 9.98
N ALA A 323 23.82 18.95 9.25
CA ALA A 323 23.81 20.30 8.71
C ALA A 323 22.67 20.47 7.69
N PRO A 324 22.21 21.70 7.38
CA PRO A 324 21.27 21.92 6.28
C PRO A 324 21.78 21.27 4.98
N PRO A 325 20.93 20.55 4.23
CA PRO A 325 21.35 19.76 3.07
C PRO A 325 22.19 20.55 2.04
N ALA A 326 21.79 21.78 1.72
CA ALA A 326 22.51 22.64 0.79
C ALA A 326 23.95 22.98 1.29
N ALA A 327 24.09 23.26 2.60
CA ALA A 327 25.40 23.55 3.19
C ALA A 327 26.32 22.31 3.20
N ALA A 328 25.74 21.15 3.50
CA ALA A 328 26.48 19.87 3.45
C ALA A 328 26.94 19.55 2.02
N ALA A 329 26.05 19.69 1.02
CA ALA A 329 26.39 19.49 -0.39
C ALA A 329 27.48 20.46 -0.87
N ALA A 330 27.39 21.76 -0.51
CA ALA A 330 28.41 22.76 -0.84
C ALA A 330 29.78 22.42 -0.23
N ALA A 331 29.80 21.96 1.02
CA ALA A 331 31.04 21.54 1.70
C ALA A 331 31.68 20.32 1.01
N VAL A 332 30.88 19.31 0.64
CA VAL A 332 31.38 18.15 -0.13
C VAL A 332 31.94 18.60 -1.48
N ARG A 333 31.20 19.43 -2.22
CA ARG A 333 31.63 19.94 -3.53
C ARG A 333 32.96 20.71 -3.43
N SER A 334 33.18 21.48 -2.37
CA SER A 334 34.39 22.32 -2.21
C SER A 334 35.70 21.55 -2.19
N VAL A 335 35.66 20.23 -1.93
CA VAL A 335 36.86 19.36 -1.91
C VAL A 335 36.96 18.48 -3.16
N ILE A 336 36.02 18.56 -4.11
CA ILE A 336 36.07 17.85 -5.38
C ILE A 336 36.86 18.69 -6.39
N ALA A 337 38.06 18.23 -6.71
CA ALA A 337 38.97 18.93 -7.61
C ALA A 337 38.55 18.85 -9.08
N ASP A 338 37.90 17.74 -9.47
CA ASP A 338 37.42 17.50 -10.84
C ASP A 338 35.95 16.95 -10.81
N PRO A 339 34.95 17.83 -10.92
CA PRO A 339 33.56 17.40 -11.00
C PRO A 339 33.24 16.51 -12.22
N ALA A 340 33.93 16.68 -13.35
CA ALA A 340 33.73 15.83 -14.53
C ALA A 340 34.12 14.38 -14.28
N ALA A 341 35.15 14.14 -13.46
CA ALA A 341 35.54 12.79 -13.08
C ALA A 341 34.45 12.07 -12.25
N VAL A 342 33.70 12.81 -11.42
CA VAL A 342 32.55 12.26 -10.67
C VAL A 342 31.45 11.79 -11.62
N VAL A 343 31.08 12.63 -12.60
CA VAL A 343 30.08 12.29 -13.63
C VAL A 343 30.54 11.09 -14.47
N ALA A 344 31.80 11.10 -14.93
CA ALA A 344 32.37 9.98 -15.70
C ALA A 344 32.34 8.68 -14.90
N ARG A 345 32.75 8.70 -13.62
CA ARG A 345 32.72 7.52 -12.76
C ARG A 345 31.31 6.97 -12.54
N ALA A 346 30.32 7.85 -12.35
CA ALA A 346 28.92 7.41 -12.23
C ALA A 346 28.43 6.73 -13.52
N ARG A 347 28.79 7.24 -14.70
CA ARG A 347 28.46 6.59 -16.00
C ARG A 347 29.13 5.22 -16.12
N GLU A 348 30.43 5.11 -15.82
CA GLU A 348 31.16 3.83 -15.84
C GLU A 348 30.47 2.76 -14.96
N LEU A 349 30.08 3.11 -13.73
CA LEU A 349 29.37 2.20 -12.82
C LEU A 349 28.02 1.79 -13.39
N ALA A 350 27.27 2.74 -13.95
CA ALA A 350 25.99 2.45 -14.57
C ALA A 350 26.10 1.52 -15.78
N ASP A 351 27.16 1.71 -16.60
CA ASP A 351 27.42 0.87 -17.78
C ASP A 351 27.88 -0.55 -17.36
N ALA A 352 28.58 -0.65 -16.22
CA ALA A 352 28.93 -1.94 -15.62
C ALA A 352 27.75 -2.67 -14.95
N GLY A 353 26.55 -2.04 -14.87
CA GLY A 353 25.38 -2.62 -14.23
C GLY A 353 25.18 -2.18 -12.77
N ASP A 354 26.13 -1.46 -12.18
CA ASP A 354 26.12 -1.02 -10.79
C ASP A 354 25.32 0.30 -10.60
N THR A 355 24.08 0.33 -11.06
CA THR A 355 23.24 1.55 -11.06
C THR A 355 23.09 2.17 -9.66
N GLN A 356 23.02 1.34 -8.61
CA GLN A 356 22.91 1.84 -7.24
C GLN A 356 24.20 2.53 -6.79
N LEU A 357 25.37 2.00 -7.11
CA LEU A 357 26.65 2.66 -6.83
C LEU A 357 26.81 3.95 -7.63
N ALA A 358 26.34 3.96 -8.89
CA ALA A 358 26.31 5.18 -9.70
C ALA A 358 25.49 6.29 -9.06
N LEU A 359 24.33 5.97 -8.45
CA LEU A 359 23.51 6.93 -7.69
C LEU A 359 24.27 7.49 -6.48
N HIS A 360 25.00 6.67 -5.71
CA HIS A 360 25.82 7.15 -4.60
C HIS A 360 26.92 8.12 -5.05
N VAL A 361 27.58 7.82 -6.18
CA VAL A 361 28.66 8.66 -6.70
C VAL A 361 28.11 9.99 -7.21
N ILE A 362 27.02 9.97 -8.00
CA ILE A 362 26.47 11.20 -8.58
C ILE A 362 25.89 12.14 -7.53
N ASP A 363 25.43 11.61 -6.38
CA ASP A 363 24.88 12.40 -5.27
C ASP A 363 25.92 13.36 -4.67
N LEU A 364 27.21 13.12 -4.84
CA LEU A 364 28.26 14.05 -4.44
C LEU A 364 28.11 15.43 -5.10
N LEU A 365 27.48 15.50 -6.28
CA LEU A 365 27.21 16.74 -7.02
C LEU A 365 25.71 17.02 -7.12
N ALA A 366 24.89 16.02 -7.42
CA ALA A 366 23.49 16.20 -7.75
C ALA A 366 22.61 16.72 -6.60
N LEU A 367 23.09 16.65 -5.34
CA LEU A 367 22.44 17.25 -4.18
C LEU A 367 22.79 18.74 -4.01
N GLY A 368 23.74 19.28 -4.79
CA GLY A 368 24.10 20.68 -4.76
C GLY A 368 23.03 21.59 -5.36
N GLU A 369 22.82 22.75 -4.72
CA GLU A 369 21.97 23.82 -5.26
C GLU A 369 22.78 24.70 -6.22
N GLY A 370 22.12 25.36 -7.17
CA GLY A 370 22.72 26.25 -8.16
C GLY A 370 22.55 25.75 -9.60
N ASP A 371 22.96 26.60 -10.55
CA ASP A 371 22.79 26.38 -12.00
C ASP A 371 24.15 26.19 -12.70
N GLU A 372 25.19 25.88 -11.97
CA GLU A 372 26.49 25.59 -12.55
C GLU A 372 26.40 24.35 -13.45
N PRO A 373 27.06 24.38 -14.63
CA PRO A 373 26.91 23.33 -15.65
C PRO A 373 27.11 21.91 -15.10
N GLU A 374 28.10 21.72 -14.24
CA GLU A 374 28.40 20.42 -13.64
C GLU A 374 27.30 19.92 -12.68
N LEU A 375 26.59 20.82 -11.98
CA LEU A 375 25.46 20.44 -11.10
C LEU A 375 24.23 20.09 -11.94
N VAL A 376 23.97 20.84 -13.02
CA VAL A 376 22.90 20.56 -13.95
C VAL A 376 23.11 19.22 -14.63
N GLU A 377 24.33 18.95 -15.12
CA GLU A 377 24.68 17.64 -15.70
C GLU A 377 24.54 16.50 -14.69
N ALA A 378 24.99 16.69 -13.46
CA ALA A 378 24.85 15.68 -12.41
C ALA A 378 23.39 15.35 -12.09
N ARG A 379 22.52 16.36 -12.01
CA ARG A 379 21.08 16.16 -11.79
C ARG A 379 20.42 15.46 -12.98
N SER A 380 20.80 15.82 -14.21
CA SER A 380 20.32 15.13 -15.41
C SER A 380 20.71 13.66 -15.42
N LEU A 381 21.98 13.36 -15.12
CA LEU A 381 22.44 11.97 -15.01
C LEU A 381 21.73 11.22 -13.87
N LYS A 382 21.53 11.86 -12.71
CA LYS A 382 20.77 11.24 -11.62
C LYS A 382 19.34 10.89 -12.05
N ALA A 383 18.68 11.76 -12.82
CA ALA A 383 17.35 11.47 -13.37
C ALA A 383 17.37 10.25 -14.31
N GLU A 384 18.38 10.14 -15.19
CA GLU A 384 18.58 8.97 -16.05
C GLU A 384 18.79 7.68 -15.24
N LEU A 385 19.65 7.73 -14.22
CA LEU A 385 19.94 6.62 -13.31
C LEU A 385 18.68 6.18 -12.53
N CYS A 386 17.89 7.13 -12.04
CA CYS A 386 16.61 6.83 -11.41
C CYS A 386 15.65 6.10 -12.36
N ARG A 387 15.53 6.53 -13.62
CA ARG A 387 14.73 5.80 -14.61
C ARG A 387 15.27 4.41 -14.90
N LYS A 388 16.60 4.25 -14.95
CA LYS A 388 17.23 2.94 -15.11
C LYS A 388 16.92 2.05 -13.91
N ARG A 389 17.10 2.55 -12.68
CA ARG A 389 16.82 1.80 -11.45
C ARG A 389 15.35 1.41 -11.32
N ALA A 390 14.41 2.26 -11.76
CA ALA A 390 12.99 1.94 -11.80
C ALA A 390 12.65 0.72 -12.69
N ARG A 391 13.52 0.35 -13.64
CA ARG A 391 13.36 -0.86 -14.48
C ARG A 391 14.00 -2.11 -13.85
N GLU A 392 14.93 -1.92 -12.92
CA GLU A 392 15.69 -2.98 -12.27
C GLU A 392 15.08 -3.51 -10.96
N VAL A 393 14.13 -2.78 -10.37
CA VAL A 393 13.46 -3.15 -9.12
C VAL A 393 12.05 -3.67 -9.40
N ASP A 394 11.54 -4.58 -8.58
CA ASP A 394 10.20 -5.15 -8.74
C ASP A 394 9.10 -4.35 -8.05
N PRO A 395 9.26 -3.88 -6.79
CA PRO A 395 8.16 -3.26 -6.07
C PRO A 395 7.63 -2.00 -6.75
N PHE A 396 6.31 -1.94 -6.93
CA PHE A 396 5.62 -0.80 -7.55
C PHE A 396 5.99 0.54 -6.89
N VAL A 397 6.04 0.58 -5.56
CA VAL A 397 6.34 1.83 -4.83
C VAL A 397 7.77 2.29 -5.07
N SER A 398 8.76 1.37 -5.10
CA SER A 398 10.14 1.72 -5.48
C SER A 398 10.21 2.28 -6.89
N LYS A 399 9.58 1.61 -7.86
CA LYS A 399 9.49 2.11 -9.26
C LYS A 399 8.93 3.52 -9.31
N SER A 400 7.85 3.74 -8.58
CA SER A 400 7.17 5.04 -8.52
C SER A 400 8.06 6.12 -7.90
N CYS A 401 8.72 5.86 -6.77
CA CYS A 401 9.63 6.80 -6.13
C CYS A 401 10.79 7.20 -7.06
N TYR A 402 11.41 6.23 -7.73
CA TYR A 402 12.47 6.52 -8.70
C TYR A 402 11.96 7.37 -9.88
N ARG A 403 10.82 7.03 -10.47
CA ARG A 403 10.23 7.79 -11.59
C ARG A 403 9.84 9.21 -11.19
N SER A 404 9.22 9.37 -10.03
CA SER A 404 8.84 10.68 -9.51
C SER A 404 10.05 11.55 -9.20
N THR A 405 11.12 10.96 -8.63
CA THR A 405 12.39 11.66 -8.43
C THR A 405 12.99 12.13 -9.74
N ALA A 406 13.01 11.28 -10.77
CA ALA A 406 13.49 11.66 -12.10
C ALA A 406 12.67 12.82 -12.69
N SER A 407 11.35 12.77 -12.60
CA SER A 407 10.46 13.83 -13.07
C SER A 407 10.65 15.15 -12.33
N LEU A 408 10.92 15.12 -11.02
CA LEU A 408 11.25 16.32 -10.24
C LEU A 408 12.56 16.96 -10.71
N LEU A 409 13.61 16.16 -10.87
CA LEU A 409 14.91 16.62 -11.32
C LEU A 409 14.86 17.24 -12.72
N ASP A 410 14.08 16.65 -13.66
CA ASP A 410 13.88 17.22 -14.99
C ASP A 410 13.22 18.61 -14.97
N ARG A 411 12.39 18.86 -13.97
CA ARG A 411 11.73 20.17 -13.74
C ARG A 411 12.59 21.13 -12.90
N GLY A 412 13.81 20.74 -12.54
CA GLY A 412 14.72 21.57 -11.73
C GLY A 412 14.38 21.57 -10.23
N HIS A 413 13.56 20.64 -9.74
CA HIS A 413 13.21 20.55 -8.33
C HIS A 413 14.08 19.55 -7.58
N LEU A 414 14.68 19.98 -6.45
CA LEU A 414 15.45 19.12 -5.55
C LEU A 414 14.64 18.62 -4.36
N SER A 415 13.42 19.07 -4.19
CA SER A 415 12.55 18.74 -3.08
C SER A 415 11.08 18.63 -3.49
N TRP A 416 10.26 18.10 -2.59
CA TRP A 416 8.82 17.97 -2.81
C TRP A 416 8.04 19.29 -2.72
N THR A 417 8.66 20.39 -2.34
CA THR A 417 8.01 21.71 -2.32
C THR A 417 7.52 22.15 -3.70
N GLY A 418 8.10 21.61 -4.77
CA GLY A 418 7.68 21.84 -6.16
C GLY A 418 6.68 20.82 -6.73
N LEU A 419 6.11 19.93 -5.93
CA LEU A 419 5.23 18.85 -6.40
C LEU A 419 3.77 19.26 -6.66
N ILE A 420 3.32 20.41 -6.17
CA ILE A 420 1.93 20.87 -6.35
C ILE A 420 1.94 22.36 -6.68
#